data_fe9de4a7f699050ab1118b5f645bee87
#
_entry.id   fe9de4a7f699050ab1118b5f645bee87
#
_cell.length_a   1.000
_cell.length_b   1.000
_cell.length_c   1.000
_cell.angle_alpha   90.00
_cell.angle_beta   90.00
_cell.angle_gamma   90.00
#
_symmetry.space_group_name_H-M   'P 1'
#
loop_
_entity.id
_entity.type
_entity.pdbx_description
1 polymer ?
#
loop_
_entity_poly.entity_id
_entity_poly.type
_entity_poly.pdbx_seq_one_letter_code
_entity_poly.pdbx_strand_id
1 'polypeptide(L)'
;SREARQCHAMSDSVRQYGVDTSKIVRGGEQIGIYFLEKKTSQRPSNVIYNRKGSAFALANVDDFDWDSIFADATWFPFSGITPAISDNMAQITLLACKKAKERGITISCDLNYRSKLWSSEKANKVMSERCKYVDICIANEDDAVGIFGLDASNSDKEKNSYIAEELIKMFPNFKMVASVWRTETSITTFKLQSMIYTEGKAYYSQEFFMNILDYIGAGDAYCAGIIYSFINDFDPQKAVEF
;
A
#
# COMPACT_ATOMS: atom_id res chain seq x y z
N SER A 1 -32.51 -0.26 3.57
CA SER A 1 -32.08 -1.64 3.28
C SER A 1 -30.91 -2.04 4.19
N ARG A 2 -30.59 -3.34 4.25
CA ARG A 2 -29.45 -3.87 5.03
C ARG A 2 -28.12 -3.36 4.47
N GLU A 3 -28.04 -3.17 3.18
CA GLU A 3 -26.88 -2.66 2.44
C GLU A 3 -26.60 -1.20 2.74
N ALA A 4 -27.64 -0.37 2.80
CA ALA A 4 -27.48 1.03 3.19
C ALA A 4 -26.86 1.16 4.60
N ARG A 5 -27.23 0.28 5.54
CA ARG A 5 -26.68 0.28 6.90
C ARG A 5 -25.20 -0.12 6.93
N GLN A 6 -24.75 -1.06 6.08
CA GLN A 6 -23.35 -1.44 6.01
C GLN A 6 -22.46 -0.32 5.43
N CYS A 7 -22.93 0.35 4.38
CA CYS A 7 -22.25 1.51 3.80
C CYS A 7 -22.16 2.69 4.78
N HIS A 8 -23.19 2.92 5.58
CA HIS A 8 -23.15 3.95 6.63
C HIS A 8 -22.16 3.58 7.73
N ALA A 9 -22.18 2.34 8.24
CA ALA A 9 -21.26 1.89 9.27
C ALA A 9 -19.79 2.03 8.86
N MET A 10 -19.44 1.74 7.59
CA MET A 10 -18.08 1.93 7.08
C MET A 10 -17.68 3.40 7.06
N SER A 11 -18.53 4.28 6.53
CA SER A 11 -18.25 5.72 6.50
C SER A 11 -18.16 6.32 7.91
N ASP A 12 -19.03 5.90 8.82
CA ASP A 12 -19.03 6.36 10.20
C ASP A 12 -17.80 5.87 10.96
N SER A 13 -17.34 4.65 10.65
CA SER A 13 -16.13 4.06 11.22
C SER A 13 -14.86 4.88 10.92
N VAL A 14 -14.75 5.50 9.76
CA VAL A 14 -13.60 6.37 9.44
C VAL A 14 -13.84 7.80 9.87
N ARG A 15 -15.09 8.29 9.80
CA ARG A 15 -15.47 9.65 10.21
C ARG A 15 -15.21 9.92 11.69
N GLN A 16 -15.35 8.91 12.56
CA GLN A 16 -15.06 9.05 14.00
C GLN A 16 -13.61 9.49 14.28
N TYR A 17 -12.70 9.27 13.33
CA TYR A 17 -11.30 9.70 13.40
C TYR A 17 -11.03 11.02 12.67
N GLY A 18 -12.08 11.79 12.31
CA GLY A 18 -11.94 13.07 11.64
C GLY A 18 -11.70 12.99 10.12
N VAL A 19 -11.85 11.81 9.52
CA VAL A 19 -11.68 11.64 8.08
C VAL A 19 -12.87 12.24 7.33
N ASP A 20 -12.59 13.10 6.34
CA ASP A 20 -13.61 13.58 5.41
C ASP A 20 -14.10 12.45 4.51
N THR A 21 -15.38 12.16 4.59
CA THR A 21 -16.03 11.11 3.79
C THR A 21 -16.89 11.66 2.65
N SER A 22 -16.84 12.97 2.39
CA SER A 22 -17.66 13.62 1.36
C SER A 22 -17.34 13.16 -0.05
N LYS A 23 -16.09 12.70 -0.27
CA LYS A 23 -15.61 12.21 -1.57
C LYS A 23 -15.76 10.69 -1.76
N ILE A 24 -16.34 9.98 -0.80
CA ILE A 24 -16.63 8.55 -0.96
C ILE A 24 -17.77 8.36 -1.95
N VAL A 25 -17.45 7.82 -3.11
CA VAL A 25 -18.44 7.45 -4.13
C VAL A 25 -19.23 6.23 -3.64
N ARG A 26 -20.54 6.27 -3.79
CA ARG A 26 -21.45 5.19 -3.40
C ARG A 26 -22.12 4.61 -4.64
N GLY A 27 -22.14 3.28 -4.73
CA GLY A 27 -22.75 2.58 -5.85
C GLY A 27 -22.75 1.07 -5.65
N GLY A 28 -23.27 0.35 -6.66
CA GLY A 28 -23.32 -1.11 -6.66
C GLY A 28 -24.27 -1.70 -5.61
N GLU A 29 -24.30 -3.01 -5.54
CA GLU A 29 -25.24 -3.76 -4.69
C GLU A 29 -24.61 -4.25 -3.37
N GLN A 30 -23.28 -4.43 -3.33
CA GLN A 30 -22.60 -4.98 -2.14
C GLN A 30 -21.23 -4.36 -1.89
N ILE A 31 -20.85 -4.32 -0.64
CA ILE A 31 -19.49 -3.98 -0.22
C ILE A 31 -18.58 -5.21 -0.31
N GLY A 32 -17.31 -5.01 -0.66
CA GLY A 32 -16.31 -6.07 -0.61
C GLY A 32 -15.96 -6.43 0.83
N ILE A 33 -15.91 -7.72 1.12
CA ILE A 33 -15.63 -8.25 2.45
C ILE A 33 -14.48 -9.25 2.36
N TYR A 34 -13.73 -9.41 3.43
CA TYR A 34 -12.85 -10.56 3.64
C TYR A 34 -13.06 -11.15 5.02
N PHE A 35 -12.76 -12.41 5.15
CA PHE A 35 -12.80 -13.14 6.41
C PHE A 35 -11.38 -13.57 6.77
N LEU A 36 -10.94 -13.25 7.98
CA LEU A 36 -9.65 -13.70 8.50
C LEU A 36 -9.86 -14.83 9.51
N GLU A 37 -9.34 -16.00 9.17
CA GLU A 37 -9.14 -17.08 10.12
C GLU A 37 -7.80 -16.86 10.83
N LYS A 38 -7.85 -16.49 12.12
CA LYS A 38 -6.62 -16.21 12.88
C LYS A 38 -5.80 -17.49 13.09
N LYS A 39 -4.48 -17.35 13.08
CA LYS A 39 -3.52 -18.42 13.44
C LYS A 39 -3.81 -18.92 14.86
N THR A 40 -3.93 -20.23 15.02
CA THR A 40 -4.05 -20.88 16.33
C THR A 40 -3.13 -22.08 16.36
N SER A 41 -2.16 -22.10 17.28
CA SER A 41 -1.20 -23.22 17.43
C SER A 41 -0.54 -23.59 16.08
N GLN A 42 -0.81 -24.77 15.54
CA GLN A 42 -0.25 -25.28 14.28
C GLN A 42 -1.03 -24.86 13.03
N ARG A 43 -2.23 -24.28 13.19
CA ARG A 43 -3.06 -23.85 12.06
C ARG A 43 -2.62 -22.47 11.57
N PRO A 44 -2.17 -22.33 10.31
CA PRO A 44 -1.80 -21.03 9.76
C PRO A 44 -3.03 -20.13 9.64
N SER A 45 -2.81 -18.81 9.61
CA SER A 45 -3.87 -17.86 9.26
C SER A 45 -4.29 -18.04 7.80
N ASN A 46 -5.59 -17.86 7.54
CA ASN A 46 -6.12 -17.91 6.19
C ASN A 46 -7.03 -16.72 5.94
N VAL A 47 -6.91 -16.12 4.74
CA VAL A 47 -7.77 -15.02 4.32
C VAL A 47 -8.65 -15.49 3.17
N ILE A 48 -9.96 -15.33 3.36
CA ILE A 48 -10.99 -15.64 2.34
C ILE A 48 -11.56 -14.32 1.85
N TYR A 49 -11.36 -14.02 0.56
CA TYR A 49 -11.84 -12.80 -0.06
C TYR A 49 -13.22 -12.99 -0.69
N ASN A 50 -14.16 -12.10 -0.36
CA ASN A 50 -15.44 -11.95 -1.04
C ASN A 50 -15.54 -10.51 -1.60
N ARG A 51 -14.78 -10.23 -2.66
CA ARG A 51 -14.68 -8.91 -3.30
C ARG A 51 -15.24 -8.89 -4.71
N LYS A 52 -15.39 -10.05 -5.34
CA LYS A 52 -15.94 -10.18 -6.69
C LYS A 52 -17.38 -9.68 -6.72
N GLY A 53 -17.69 -8.77 -7.65
CA GLY A 53 -19.01 -8.16 -7.76
C GLY A 53 -19.32 -7.06 -6.72
N SER A 54 -18.32 -6.68 -5.88
CA SER A 54 -18.51 -5.54 -5.00
C SER A 54 -18.60 -4.23 -5.79
N ALA A 55 -19.26 -3.22 -5.20
CA ALA A 55 -19.35 -1.88 -5.76
C ALA A 55 -17.97 -1.34 -6.18
N PHE A 56 -16.94 -1.57 -5.35
CA PHE A 56 -15.57 -1.18 -5.65
C PHE A 56 -15.00 -1.93 -6.87
N ALA A 57 -15.23 -3.23 -6.98
CA ALA A 57 -14.72 -4.03 -8.10
C ALA A 57 -15.40 -3.68 -9.43
N LEU A 58 -16.64 -3.19 -9.39
CA LEU A 58 -17.48 -2.85 -10.54
C LEU A 58 -17.47 -1.34 -10.85
N ALA A 59 -16.77 -0.52 -10.08
CA ALA A 59 -16.70 0.91 -10.30
C ALA A 59 -16.18 1.24 -11.71
N ASN A 60 -16.66 2.33 -12.28
CA ASN A 60 -16.25 2.83 -13.58
C ASN A 60 -15.44 4.12 -13.44
N VAL A 61 -14.71 4.46 -14.50
CA VAL A 61 -13.86 5.66 -14.53
C VAL A 61 -14.68 6.93 -14.27
N ASP A 62 -15.88 6.98 -14.81
CA ASP A 62 -16.79 8.14 -14.73
C ASP A 62 -17.48 8.29 -13.37
N ASP A 63 -17.33 7.31 -12.47
CA ASP A 63 -17.90 7.40 -11.11
C ASP A 63 -17.13 8.41 -10.23
N PHE A 64 -15.93 8.85 -10.65
CA PHE A 64 -15.02 9.65 -9.85
C PHE A 64 -14.79 11.04 -10.44
N ASP A 65 -15.20 12.08 -9.73
CA ASP A 65 -14.87 13.47 -10.05
C ASP A 65 -13.47 13.81 -9.50
N TRP A 66 -12.44 13.51 -10.30
CA TRP A 66 -11.05 13.74 -9.90
C TRP A 66 -10.72 15.21 -9.67
N ASP A 67 -11.40 16.13 -10.32
CA ASP A 67 -11.20 17.56 -10.12
C ASP A 67 -11.65 17.97 -8.72
N SER A 68 -12.80 17.48 -8.30
CA SER A 68 -13.30 17.68 -6.94
C SER A 68 -12.50 16.89 -5.89
N ILE A 69 -12.09 15.64 -6.20
CA ILE A 69 -11.33 14.77 -5.27
C ILE A 69 -9.98 15.39 -4.95
N PHE A 70 -9.30 15.95 -5.95
CA PHE A 70 -7.95 16.49 -5.83
C PHE A 70 -7.87 17.99 -5.66
N ALA A 71 -9.00 18.70 -5.45
CA ALA A 71 -9.04 20.16 -5.35
C ALA A 71 -8.05 20.71 -4.33
N ASP A 72 -8.01 20.12 -3.14
CA ASP A 72 -7.19 20.55 -2.00
C ASP A 72 -6.15 19.48 -1.59
N ALA A 73 -5.98 18.43 -2.41
CA ALA A 73 -5.08 17.35 -2.09
C ALA A 73 -3.63 17.72 -2.36
N THR A 74 -2.75 17.44 -1.43
CA THR A 74 -1.29 17.56 -1.58
C THR A 74 -0.60 16.19 -1.71
N TRP A 75 -1.32 15.12 -1.34
CA TRP A 75 -0.81 13.76 -1.35
C TRP A 75 -1.87 12.75 -1.79
N PHE A 76 -1.47 11.80 -2.64
CA PHE A 76 -2.32 10.73 -3.11
C PHE A 76 -1.66 9.36 -2.82
N PRO A 77 -2.06 8.64 -1.75
CA PRO A 77 -1.61 7.28 -1.51
C PRO A 77 -2.51 6.28 -2.23
N PHE A 78 -1.92 5.22 -2.78
CA PHE A 78 -2.68 4.06 -3.23
C PHE A 78 -1.95 2.74 -2.92
N SER A 79 -2.70 1.66 -2.88
CA SER A 79 -2.18 0.30 -2.71
C SER A 79 -2.22 -0.46 -4.03
N GLY A 80 -1.22 -1.30 -4.29
CA GLY A 80 -1.21 -2.24 -5.41
C GLY A 80 -2.36 -3.27 -5.37
N ILE A 81 -3.03 -3.42 -4.23
CA ILE A 81 -4.28 -4.19 -4.16
C ILE A 81 -5.37 -3.54 -5.01
N THR A 82 -5.45 -2.21 -5.05
CA THR A 82 -6.49 -1.48 -5.79
C THR A 82 -6.56 -1.88 -7.27
N PRO A 83 -5.49 -1.76 -8.07
CA PRO A 83 -5.52 -2.17 -9.47
C PRO A 83 -5.60 -3.70 -9.67
N ALA A 84 -5.32 -4.50 -8.64
CA ALA A 84 -5.42 -5.96 -8.70
C ALA A 84 -6.86 -6.49 -8.65
N ILE A 85 -7.81 -5.70 -8.16
CA ILE A 85 -9.19 -6.14 -7.91
C ILE A 85 -9.97 -6.34 -9.21
N SER A 86 -9.81 -5.45 -10.20
CA SER A 86 -10.45 -5.56 -11.51
C SER A 86 -9.72 -4.74 -12.57
N ASP A 87 -10.00 -5.01 -13.85
CA ASP A 87 -9.43 -4.23 -14.95
C ASP A 87 -9.94 -2.77 -14.92
N ASN A 88 -11.18 -2.53 -14.49
CA ASN A 88 -11.71 -1.20 -14.27
C ASN A 88 -10.90 -0.45 -13.19
N MET A 89 -10.68 -1.10 -12.03
CA MET A 89 -9.87 -0.50 -10.96
C MET A 89 -8.42 -0.25 -11.39
N ALA A 90 -7.88 -1.10 -12.27
CA ALA A 90 -6.59 -0.83 -12.88
C ALA A 90 -6.61 0.46 -13.73
N GLN A 91 -7.64 0.68 -14.56
CA GLN A 91 -7.79 1.91 -15.34
C GLN A 91 -8.03 3.14 -14.45
N ILE A 92 -8.90 3.03 -13.47
CA ILE A 92 -9.21 4.10 -12.51
C ILE A 92 -7.94 4.54 -11.76
N THR A 93 -7.15 3.59 -11.25
CA THR A 93 -5.92 3.90 -10.53
C THR A 93 -4.89 4.61 -11.43
N LEU A 94 -4.75 4.18 -12.69
CA LEU A 94 -3.86 4.84 -13.64
C LEU A 94 -4.31 6.28 -13.93
N LEU A 95 -5.61 6.48 -14.15
CA LEU A 95 -6.14 7.82 -14.36
C LEU A 95 -5.93 8.71 -13.13
N ALA A 96 -6.18 8.19 -11.93
CA ALA A 96 -5.93 8.91 -10.68
C ALA A 96 -4.45 9.36 -10.57
N CYS A 97 -3.50 8.45 -10.86
CA CYS A 97 -2.08 8.79 -10.87
C CYS A 97 -1.75 9.92 -11.86
N LYS A 98 -2.30 9.86 -13.08
CA LYS A 98 -2.11 10.91 -14.10
C LYS A 98 -2.66 12.25 -13.61
N LYS A 99 -3.90 12.27 -13.13
CA LYS A 99 -4.58 13.46 -12.63
C LYS A 99 -3.89 14.08 -11.41
N ALA A 100 -3.40 13.25 -10.50
CA ALA A 100 -2.60 13.71 -9.36
C ALA A 100 -1.27 14.35 -9.83
N LYS A 101 -0.58 13.71 -10.78
CA LYS A 101 0.70 14.23 -11.31
C LYS A 101 0.53 15.54 -12.06
N GLU A 102 -0.53 15.68 -12.87
CA GLU A 102 -0.88 16.92 -13.56
C GLU A 102 -1.06 18.12 -12.59
N ARG A 103 -1.44 17.85 -11.33
CA ARG A 103 -1.64 18.84 -10.26
C ARG A 103 -0.44 19.03 -9.34
N GLY A 104 0.66 18.32 -9.60
CA GLY A 104 1.85 18.37 -8.73
C GLY A 104 1.67 17.69 -7.38
N ILE A 105 0.65 16.83 -7.24
CA ILE A 105 0.37 16.07 -6.02
C ILE A 105 1.43 14.98 -5.84
N THR A 106 1.98 14.84 -4.65
CA THR A 106 2.89 13.74 -4.31
C THR A 106 2.15 12.40 -4.30
N ILE A 107 2.70 11.40 -4.96
CA ILE A 107 2.07 10.09 -5.07
C ILE A 107 2.91 9.05 -4.32
N SER A 108 2.28 8.32 -3.39
CA SER A 108 2.89 7.15 -2.77
C SER A 108 2.15 5.87 -3.13
N CYS A 109 2.89 4.78 -3.24
CA CYS A 109 2.35 3.46 -3.53
C CYS A 109 2.92 2.42 -2.57
N ASP A 110 2.05 1.72 -1.86
CA ASP A 110 2.36 0.45 -1.23
C ASP A 110 2.15 -0.66 -2.28
N LEU A 111 3.24 -1.31 -2.72
CA LEU A 111 3.17 -2.34 -3.77
C LEU A 111 2.25 -3.50 -3.40
N ASN A 112 2.28 -3.94 -2.16
CA ASN A 112 1.30 -4.81 -1.52
C ASN A 112 0.85 -6.00 -2.38
N TYR A 113 1.80 -6.72 -2.96
CA TYR A 113 1.53 -7.82 -3.89
C TYR A 113 0.69 -8.93 -3.25
N ARG A 114 -0.29 -9.40 -3.98
CA ARG A 114 -1.16 -10.49 -3.55
C ARG A 114 -1.32 -11.52 -4.67
N SER A 115 -0.57 -12.61 -4.62
CA SER A 115 -0.62 -13.69 -5.62
C SER A 115 -2.01 -14.32 -5.80
N LYS A 116 -2.88 -14.23 -4.77
CA LYS A 116 -4.28 -14.67 -4.85
C LYS A 116 -5.18 -13.76 -5.71
N LEU A 117 -4.76 -12.52 -6.02
CA LEU A 117 -5.55 -11.57 -6.81
C LEU A 117 -5.13 -11.56 -8.28
N TRP A 118 -3.84 -11.69 -8.57
CA TRP A 118 -3.31 -11.65 -9.93
C TRP A 118 -1.97 -12.38 -10.07
N SER A 119 -1.63 -12.73 -11.31
CA SER A 119 -0.32 -13.32 -11.60
C SER A 119 0.78 -12.25 -11.52
N SER A 120 2.02 -12.71 -11.29
CA SER A 120 3.22 -11.87 -11.33
C SER A 120 3.35 -11.10 -12.66
N GLU A 121 3.10 -11.77 -13.78
CA GLU A 121 3.13 -11.16 -15.12
C GLU A 121 2.13 -10.00 -15.26
N LYS A 122 0.86 -10.22 -14.83
CA LYS A 122 -0.16 -9.16 -14.84
C LYS A 122 0.21 -8.04 -13.88
N ALA A 123 0.69 -8.37 -12.69
CA ALA A 123 1.14 -7.41 -11.70
C ALA A 123 2.28 -6.53 -12.24
N ASN A 124 3.29 -7.14 -12.86
CA ASN A 124 4.40 -6.41 -13.49
C ASN A 124 3.90 -5.42 -14.54
N LYS A 125 3.11 -5.89 -15.50
CA LYS A 125 2.56 -5.05 -16.59
C LYS A 125 1.79 -3.86 -16.02
N VAL A 126 0.90 -4.11 -15.07
CA VAL A 126 0.00 -3.10 -14.52
C VAL A 126 0.74 -2.12 -13.61
N MET A 127 1.59 -2.61 -12.72
CA MET A 127 2.31 -1.76 -11.76
C MET A 127 3.42 -0.96 -12.42
N SER A 128 4.12 -1.50 -13.43
CA SER A 128 5.16 -0.75 -14.16
C SER A 128 4.63 0.53 -14.79
N GLU A 129 3.38 0.55 -15.26
CA GLU A 129 2.77 1.78 -15.76
C GLU A 129 2.50 2.81 -14.66
N ARG A 130 2.06 2.38 -13.49
CA ARG A 130 1.69 3.28 -12.37
C ARG A 130 2.92 3.80 -11.65
N CYS A 131 3.92 2.95 -11.50
CA CYS A 131 5.19 3.31 -10.87
C CYS A 131 5.89 4.49 -11.57
N LYS A 132 5.61 4.75 -12.85
CA LYS A 132 6.11 5.94 -13.56
C LYS A 132 5.60 7.27 -12.99
N TYR A 133 4.54 7.26 -12.19
CA TYR A 133 3.94 8.44 -11.57
C TYR A 133 4.23 8.54 -10.08
N VAL A 134 4.73 7.48 -9.46
CA VAL A 134 4.96 7.39 -8.02
C VAL A 134 6.22 8.15 -7.61
N ASP A 135 6.14 8.92 -6.54
CA ASP A 135 7.28 9.60 -5.93
C ASP A 135 7.89 8.76 -4.78
N ILE A 136 7.06 8.05 -4.03
CA ILE A 136 7.46 7.26 -2.87
C ILE A 136 6.89 5.85 -2.99
N CYS A 137 7.78 4.87 -3.01
CA CYS A 137 7.41 3.46 -3.08
C CYS A 137 7.58 2.80 -1.70
N ILE A 138 6.54 2.14 -1.22
CA ILE A 138 6.61 1.25 -0.07
C ILE A 138 6.63 -0.18 -0.62
N ALA A 139 7.68 -0.92 -0.32
CA ALA A 139 7.89 -2.26 -0.84
C ALA A 139 8.70 -3.12 0.12
N ASN A 140 8.36 -4.38 0.21
CA ASN A 140 9.20 -5.41 0.84
C ASN A 140 9.82 -6.33 -0.22
N GLU A 141 10.66 -7.28 0.20
CA GLU A 141 11.31 -8.25 -0.68
C GLU A 141 10.28 -9.05 -1.48
N ASP A 142 9.22 -9.55 -0.82
CA ASP A 142 8.18 -10.37 -1.47
C ASP A 142 7.45 -9.59 -2.57
N ASP A 143 7.18 -8.31 -2.35
CA ASP A 143 6.55 -7.45 -3.34
C ASP A 143 7.44 -7.23 -4.56
N ALA A 144 8.72 -6.92 -4.32
CA ALA A 144 9.69 -6.65 -5.38
C ALA A 144 9.98 -7.91 -6.22
N VAL A 145 10.14 -9.06 -5.58
CA VAL A 145 10.28 -10.36 -6.25
C VAL A 145 8.99 -10.71 -6.99
N GLY A 146 7.85 -10.62 -6.33
CA GLY A 146 6.56 -11.03 -6.88
C GLY A 146 6.11 -10.20 -8.07
N ILE A 147 6.39 -8.90 -8.10
CA ILE A 147 5.97 -7.99 -9.17
C ILE A 147 7.06 -7.85 -10.24
N PHE A 148 8.30 -7.60 -9.84
CA PHE A 148 9.37 -7.20 -10.77
C PHE A 148 10.44 -8.27 -10.98
N GLY A 149 10.36 -9.40 -10.26
CA GLY A 149 11.35 -10.48 -10.36
C GLY A 149 12.71 -10.11 -9.78
N LEU A 150 12.79 -9.11 -8.90
CA LEU A 150 14.04 -8.69 -8.26
C LEU A 150 14.46 -9.72 -7.22
N ASP A 151 15.66 -10.23 -7.35
CA ASP A 151 16.24 -11.22 -6.44
C ASP A 151 17.54 -10.69 -5.81
N ALA A 152 17.52 -10.57 -4.49
CA ALA A 152 18.66 -10.11 -3.70
C ALA A 152 19.55 -11.25 -3.17
N SER A 153 19.27 -12.51 -3.50
CA SER A 153 19.98 -13.68 -2.96
C SER A 153 21.48 -13.70 -3.26
N ASN A 154 21.89 -13.07 -4.35
CA ASN A 154 23.28 -13.00 -4.80
C ASN A 154 23.94 -11.63 -4.54
N SER A 155 23.30 -10.75 -3.76
CA SER A 155 23.86 -9.44 -3.46
C SER A 155 24.72 -9.48 -2.20
N ASP A 156 25.88 -8.82 -2.24
CA ASP A 156 26.72 -8.56 -1.05
C ASP A 156 26.16 -7.45 -0.16
N LYS A 157 25.12 -6.74 -0.63
CA LYS A 157 24.43 -5.70 0.12
C LYS A 157 23.32 -6.29 0.97
N GLU A 158 22.94 -5.54 2.01
CA GLU A 158 21.72 -5.82 2.74
C GLU A 158 20.53 -5.82 1.76
N LYS A 159 19.69 -6.85 1.84
CA LYS A 159 18.65 -7.14 0.85
C LYS A 159 17.71 -5.98 0.55
N ASN A 160 17.20 -5.30 1.59
CA ASN A 160 16.23 -4.23 1.40
C ASN A 160 16.86 -3.02 0.71
N SER A 161 18.12 -2.70 1.04
CA SER A 161 18.84 -1.61 0.39
C SER A 161 19.15 -1.92 -1.07
N TYR A 162 19.50 -3.18 -1.39
CA TYR A 162 19.68 -3.63 -2.76
C TYR A 162 18.39 -3.50 -3.58
N ILE A 163 17.28 -4.00 -3.03
CA ILE A 163 15.96 -3.91 -3.69
C ILE A 163 15.56 -2.46 -3.93
N ALA A 164 15.78 -1.59 -2.95
CA ALA A 164 15.48 -0.17 -3.09
C ALA A 164 16.30 0.49 -4.21
N GLU A 165 17.58 0.18 -4.31
CA GLU A 165 18.44 0.67 -5.40
C GLU A 165 17.95 0.18 -6.77
N GLU A 166 17.60 -1.11 -6.90
CA GLU A 166 17.11 -1.66 -8.16
C GLU A 166 15.76 -1.06 -8.54
N LEU A 167 14.84 -0.86 -7.58
CA LEU A 167 13.57 -0.18 -7.83
C LEU A 167 13.77 1.27 -8.32
N ILE A 168 14.71 2.02 -7.74
CA ILE A 168 15.03 3.38 -8.19
C ILE A 168 15.69 3.39 -9.56
N LYS A 169 16.53 2.39 -9.89
CA LYS A 169 17.08 2.24 -11.24
C LYS A 169 15.98 1.95 -12.27
N MET A 170 15.02 1.10 -11.92
CA MET A 170 13.87 0.80 -12.79
C MET A 170 12.92 1.99 -12.95
N PHE A 171 12.73 2.76 -11.88
CA PHE A 171 11.82 3.90 -11.81
C PHE A 171 12.55 5.13 -11.25
N PRO A 172 13.28 5.88 -12.11
CA PRO A 172 14.10 7.02 -11.66
C PRO A 172 13.28 8.19 -11.08
N ASN A 173 11.98 8.17 -11.21
CA ASN A 173 11.06 9.12 -10.58
C ASN A 173 10.84 8.83 -9.08
N PHE A 174 11.20 7.66 -8.57
CA PHE A 174 11.14 7.38 -7.14
C PHE A 174 12.18 8.24 -6.40
N LYS A 175 11.69 9.09 -5.52
CA LYS A 175 12.52 9.90 -4.62
C LYS A 175 12.93 9.09 -3.40
N MET A 176 12.14 8.05 -3.08
CA MET A 176 12.33 7.22 -1.91
C MET A 176 11.71 5.84 -2.10
N VAL A 177 12.36 4.85 -1.49
CA VAL A 177 11.79 3.52 -1.23
C VAL A 177 11.81 3.28 0.27
N ALA A 178 10.66 2.89 0.83
CA ALA A 178 10.53 2.53 2.24
C ALA A 178 10.16 1.05 2.37
N SER A 179 10.72 0.38 3.36
CA SER A 179 10.49 -1.03 3.63
C SER A 179 10.30 -1.27 5.11
N VAL A 180 9.42 -2.19 5.46
CA VAL A 180 9.28 -2.69 6.83
C VAL A 180 9.21 -4.21 6.81
N TRP A 181 9.95 -4.85 7.69
CA TRP A 181 9.94 -6.30 7.80
C TRP A 181 9.92 -6.75 9.26
N ARG A 182 9.46 -7.95 9.45
CA ARG A 182 9.41 -8.59 10.76
C ARG A 182 10.04 -9.96 10.70
N THR A 183 10.80 -10.27 11.75
CA THR A 183 11.40 -11.58 11.95
C THR A 183 10.75 -12.25 13.16
N GLU A 184 10.24 -13.46 12.98
CA GLU A 184 9.72 -14.25 14.11
C GLU A 184 10.89 -14.69 14.98
N THR A 185 10.87 -14.30 16.26
CA THR A 185 11.83 -14.75 17.27
C THR A 185 11.25 -15.85 18.17
N SER A 186 9.91 -15.87 18.29
CA SER A 186 9.15 -16.95 18.94
C SER A 186 7.72 -16.98 18.37
N ILE A 187 6.86 -17.85 18.90
CA ILE A 187 5.45 -17.96 18.48
C ILE A 187 4.68 -16.64 18.66
N THR A 188 5.05 -15.82 19.65
CA THR A 188 4.35 -14.58 20.01
C THR A 188 5.23 -13.34 19.91
N THR A 189 6.55 -13.49 19.83
CA THR A 189 7.48 -12.39 19.83
C THR A 189 8.06 -12.18 18.43
N PHE A 190 8.02 -10.96 17.97
CA PHE A 190 8.54 -10.54 16.68
C PHE A 190 9.53 -9.40 16.88
N LYS A 191 10.51 -9.37 16.02
CA LYS A 191 11.41 -8.25 15.82
C LYS A 191 10.96 -7.48 14.59
N LEU A 192 10.63 -6.21 14.75
CA LEU A 192 10.28 -5.30 13.67
C LEU A 192 11.44 -4.36 13.39
N GLN A 193 11.72 -4.15 12.12
CA GLN A 193 12.69 -3.16 11.66
C GLN A 193 12.21 -2.54 10.36
N SER A 194 12.59 -1.30 10.09
CA SER A 194 12.25 -0.59 8.88
C SER A 194 13.48 0.08 8.26
N MET A 195 13.38 0.44 6.99
CA MET A 195 14.39 1.13 6.23
C MET A 195 13.74 2.17 5.30
N ILE A 196 14.38 3.32 5.22
CA ILE A 196 14.13 4.32 4.19
C ILE A 196 15.38 4.45 3.33
N TYR A 197 15.23 4.31 2.03
CA TYR A 197 16.30 4.55 1.06
C TYR A 197 15.96 5.80 0.24
N THR A 198 16.80 6.80 0.33
CA THR A 198 16.65 8.08 -0.38
C THR A 198 18.03 8.70 -0.64
N GLU A 199 18.18 9.43 -1.73
CA GLU A 199 19.42 10.14 -2.10
C GLU A 199 20.67 9.24 -2.08
N GLY A 200 20.51 7.97 -2.47
CA GLY A 200 21.60 7.00 -2.54
C GLY A 200 22.03 6.42 -1.18
N LYS A 201 21.27 6.66 -0.11
CA LYS A 201 21.59 6.23 1.24
C LYS A 201 20.43 5.51 1.92
N ALA A 202 20.74 4.43 2.64
CA ALA A 202 19.80 3.71 3.48
C ALA A 202 19.87 4.22 4.94
N TYR A 203 18.70 4.43 5.53
CA TYR A 203 18.48 4.79 6.93
C TYR A 203 17.66 3.68 7.58
N TYR A 204 18.12 3.15 8.70
CA TYR A 204 17.47 2.03 9.37
C TYR A 204 16.92 2.46 10.73
N SER A 205 15.75 1.93 11.07
CA SER A 205 15.24 2.06 12.44
C SER A 205 16.02 1.16 13.39
N GLN A 206 15.91 1.44 14.68
CA GLN A 206 16.25 0.44 15.69
C GLN A 206 15.37 -0.81 15.54
N GLU A 207 15.76 -1.89 16.18
CA GLU A 207 15.00 -3.12 16.25
C GLU A 207 13.98 -3.04 17.39
N PHE A 208 12.70 -3.20 17.06
CA PHE A 208 11.63 -3.20 18.05
C PHE A 208 11.20 -4.62 18.35
N PHE A 209 11.30 -5.04 19.59
CA PHE A 209 10.75 -6.33 20.04
C PHE A 209 9.34 -6.14 20.54
N MET A 210 8.40 -6.89 19.98
CA MET A 210 6.99 -6.76 20.32
C MET A 210 6.26 -8.09 20.37
N ASN A 211 5.27 -8.16 21.25
CA ASN A 211 4.28 -9.21 21.25
C ASN A 211 3.08 -8.77 20.43
N ILE A 212 2.81 -9.44 19.32
CA ILE A 212 1.73 -9.06 18.41
C ILE A 212 0.45 -9.77 18.82
N LEU A 213 -0.58 -9.00 19.18
CA LEU A 213 -1.94 -9.49 19.44
C LEU A 213 -2.76 -9.53 18.13
N ASP A 214 -2.58 -8.53 17.28
CA ASP A 214 -3.18 -8.45 15.96
C ASP A 214 -2.25 -7.66 15.03
N TYR A 215 -2.17 -8.07 13.76
CA TYR A 215 -1.31 -7.44 12.77
C TYR A 215 -2.09 -6.81 11.61
N ILE A 216 -3.43 -6.81 11.70
CA ILE A 216 -4.26 -6.18 10.67
C ILE A 216 -4.02 -4.68 10.68
N GLY A 217 -3.73 -4.12 9.49
CA GLY A 217 -3.46 -2.69 9.33
C GLY A 217 -2.05 -2.24 9.73
N ALA A 218 -1.15 -3.15 10.12
CA ALA A 218 0.23 -2.76 10.45
C ALA A 218 0.98 -2.14 9.26
N GLY A 219 0.79 -2.68 8.04
CA GLY A 219 1.32 -2.08 6.82
C GLY A 219 0.73 -0.70 6.54
N ASP A 220 -0.59 -0.56 6.69
CA ASP A 220 -1.28 0.72 6.50
C ASP A 220 -0.81 1.77 7.53
N ALA A 221 -0.59 1.37 8.79
CA ALA A 221 -0.04 2.24 9.83
C ALA A 221 1.39 2.70 9.49
N TYR A 222 2.23 1.80 8.99
CA TYR A 222 3.58 2.15 8.51
C TYR A 222 3.52 3.16 7.36
N CYS A 223 2.68 2.91 6.35
CA CYS A 223 2.47 3.85 5.25
C CYS A 223 2.02 5.23 5.76
N ALA A 224 1.10 5.27 6.74
CA ALA A 224 0.64 6.51 7.36
C ALA A 224 1.78 7.24 8.09
N GLY A 225 2.64 6.51 8.81
CA GLY A 225 3.82 7.06 9.48
C GLY A 225 4.79 7.71 8.49
N ILE A 226 5.09 7.04 7.38
CA ILE A 226 5.92 7.57 6.30
C ILE A 226 5.31 8.85 5.72
N ILE A 227 4.02 8.84 5.38
CA ILE A 227 3.32 10.02 4.83
C ILE A 227 3.35 11.17 5.82
N TYR A 228 3.02 10.91 7.09
CA TYR A 228 3.04 11.92 8.15
C TYR A 228 4.42 12.55 8.32
N SER A 229 5.46 11.73 8.35
CA SER A 229 6.84 12.18 8.49
C SER A 229 7.25 13.14 7.37
N PHE A 230 6.84 12.83 6.13
CA PHE A 230 7.12 13.67 4.98
C PHE A 230 6.36 15.00 5.00
N ILE A 231 5.07 14.97 5.32
CA ILE A 231 4.24 16.18 5.42
C ILE A 231 4.79 17.13 6.51
N ASN A 232 5.47 16.59 7.53
CA ASN A 232 6.05 17.35 8.63
C ASN A 232 7.57 17.57 8.50
N ASP A 233 8.14 17.39 7.31
CA ASP A 233 9.55 17.65 7.00
C ASP A 233 10.54 16.95 7.96
N PHE A 234 10.25 15.71 8.37
CA PHE A 234 11.19 14.93 9.16
C PHE A 234 12.40 14.55 8.30
N ASP A 235 13.60 14.63 8.88
CA ASP A 235 14.74 14.02 8.23
C ASP A 235 14.56 12.49 8.12
N PRO A 236 15.26 11.82 7.17
CA PRO A 236 15.03 10.39 6.90
C PRO A 236 15.27 9.47 8.10
N GLN A 237 16.25 9.82 9.00
CA GLN A 237 16.50 9.02 10.20
C GLN A 237 15.36 9.16 11.21
N LYS A 238 14.85 10.36 11.41
CA LYS A 238 13.67 10.58 12.25
C LYS A 238 12.42 9.94 11.69
N ALA A 239 12.25 10.00 10.35
CA ALA A 239 11.10 9.39 9.67
C ALA A 239 11.07 7.87 9.82
N VAL A 240 12.22 7.20 9.74
CA VAL A 240 12.31 5.74 9.87
C VAL A 240 12.14 5.25 11.31
N GLU A 241 12.42 6.08 12.29
CA GLU A 241 12.23 5.79 13.73
C GLU A 241 10.78 6.08 14.20
N PHE A 242 10.04 6.95 13.50
CA PHE A 242 8.66 7.32 13.82
C PHE A 242 7.68 6.19 13.48
#